data_d10e132ca1d1f99a77abae8791084c74
#
_entry.id   d10e132ca1d1f99a77abae8791084c74
#
_cell.length_a   1.000
_cell.length_b   1.000
_cell.length_c   1.000
_cell.angle_alpha   90.00
_cell.angle_beta   90.00
_cell.angle_gamma   90.00
#
_symmetry.space_group_name_H-M   'P 1'
#
loop_
_entity.id
_entity.type
_entity.pdbx_description
1 polymer ?
#
loop_
_entity_poly.entity_id
_entity_poly.type
_entity_poly.pdbx_seq_one_letter_code
_entity_poly.pdbx_strand_id
1 'polypeptide(L)'
;MKTYSKEAVEYIAKLADGGMRDSLTFLDKCLSYSNELTLDNVIKALGVADYNTMFNFNECIFYDNSEGIINIVTDVFNSGVDLKLFIKNYFEFVLDLNIYCITDNLSCTKIPSTWLDTINSYRESNWDRLKQLLKFITDLQSEIKWVQNPKSLIIAKFMLFVEE
;
A
#
# COMPACT_ATOMS: atom_id res chain seq x y z
N MET A 1 17.68 15.94 -20.33
CA MET A 1 17.48 14.58 -20.85
C MET A 1 16.61 13.85 -19.84
N LYS A 2 15.49 13.23 -20.25
CA LYS A 2 14.66 12.46 -19.32
C LYS A 2 15.30 11.10 -19.12
N THR A 3 15.54 10.71 -17.88
CA THR A 3 16.06 9.39 -17.50
C THR A 3 14.95 8.53 -16.93
N TYR A 4 15.03 7.21 -17.10
CA TYR A 4 14.04 6.29 -16.56
C TYR A 4 14.71 5.01 -16.03
N SER A 5 14.12 4.42 -15.01
CA SER A 5 14.46 3.08 -14.55
C SER A 5 13.45 2.06 -15.11
N LYS A 6 13.92 0.86 -15.43
CA LYS A 6 13.06 -0.23 -15.91
C LYS A 6 11.97 -0.57 -14.90
N GLU A 7 12.32 -0.59 -13.63
CA GLU A 7 11.43 -0.85 -12.51
C GLU A 7 10.27 0.15 -12.43
N ALA A 8 10.55 1.45 -12.65
CA ALA A 8 9.52 2.48 -12.67
C ALA A 8 8.51 2.27 -13.82
N VAL A 9 8.99 1.89 -14.99
CA VAL A 9 8.14 1.62 -16.16
C VAL A 9 7.28 0.37 -15.93
N GLU A 10 7.87 -0.70 -15.42
CA GLU A 10 7.15 -1.93 -15.07
C GLU A 10 6.07 -1.68 -14.01
N TYR A 11 6.36 -0.83 -13.03
CA TYR A 11 5.42 -0.46 -11.98
C TYR A 11 4.22 0.33 -12.54
N ILE A 12 4.46 1.32 -13.42
CA ILE A 12 3.38 2.05 -14.11
C ILE A 12 2.50 1.08 -14.93
N ALA A 13 3.12 0.14 -15.64
CA ALA A 13 2.40 -0.83 -16.44
C ALA A 13 1.51 -1.75 -15.56
N LYS A 14 2.01 -2.19 -14.41
CA LYS A 14 1.24 -2.98 -13.44
C LYS A 14 0.08 -2.17 -12.85
N LEU A 15 0.29 -0.91 -12.47
CA LEU A 15 -0.76 -0.05 -11.94
C LEU A 15 -1.88 0.20 -12.95
N ALA A 16 -1.55 0.26 -14.24
CA ALA A 16 -2.50 0.48 -15.33
C ALA A 16 -3.28 -0.78 -15.74
N ASP A 17 -2.93 -1.95 -15.17
CA ASP A 17 -3.63 -3.23 -15.39
C ASP A 17 -3.88 -3.54 -16.87
N GLY A 18 -2.87 -3.29 -17.71
CA GLY A 18 -2.94 -3.48 -19.17
C GLY A 18 -3.64 -2.36 -19.94
N GLY A 19 -4.15 -1.34 -19.26
CA GLY A 19 -4.80 -0.18 -19.88
C GLY A 19 -3.79 0.79 -20.51
N MET A 20 -3.71 0.86 -21.84
CA MET A 20 -2.79 1.78 -22.55
C MET A 20 -3.06 3.25 -22.19
N ARG A 21 -4.33 3.64 -22.12
CA ARG A 21 -4.74 5.01 -21.77
C ARG A 21 -4.31 5.40 -20.37
N ASP A 22 -4.50 4.47 -19.41
CA ASP A 22 -4.14 4.70 -18.02
C ASP A 22 -2.62 4.72 -17.84
N SER A 23 -1.88 3.85 -18.52
CA SER A 23 -0.42 3.87 -18.55
C SER A 23 0.14 5.21 -19.01
N LEU A 24 -0.41 5.77 -20.11
CA LEU A 24 0.01 7.07 -20.62
C LEU A 24 -0.37 8.21 -19.67
N THR A 25 -1.53 8.15 -19.05
CA THR A 25 -1.96 9.14 -18.06
C THR A 25 -1.05 9.13 -16.82
N PHE A 26 -0.69 7.96 -16.33
CA PHE A 26 0.23 7.83 -15.20
C PHE A 26 1.63 8.31 -15.57
N LEU A 27 2.12 7.94 -16.76
CA LEU A 27 3.41 8.40 -17.26
C LEU A 27 3.46 9.93 -17.37
N ASP A 28 2.43 10.56 -17.92
CA ASP A 28 2.33 12.02 -18.04
C ASP A 28 2.37 12.71 -16.68
N LYS A 29 1.65 12.17 -15.68
CA LYS A 29 1.71 12.67 -14.30
C LYS A 29 3.13 12.59 -13.74
N CYS A 30 3.79 11.45 -13.89
CA CYS A 30 5.14 11.24 -13.39
C CYS A 30 6.15 12.17 -14.06
N LEU A 31 6.06 12.36 -15.38
CA LEU A 31 6.95 13.24 -16.14
C LEU A 31 6.68 14.73 -15.88
N SER A 32 5.48 15.07 -15.43
CA SER A 32 5.15 16.42 -14.97
C SER A 32 5.70 16.69 -13.57
N TYR A 33 5.83 15.66 -12.76
CA TYR A 33 6.39 15.74 -11.40
C TYR A 33 7.93 15.83 -11.41
N SER A 34 8.60 15.00 -12.23
CA SER A 34 10.07 14.94 -12.32
C SER A 34 10.56 14.57 -13.71
N ASN A 35 11.75 15.07 -14.07
CA ASN A 35 12.44 14.66 -15.29
C ASN A 35 13.11 13.27 -15.14
N GLU A 36 13.17 12.74 -13.94
CA GLU A 36 13.72 11.41 -13.65
C GLU A 36 12.57 10.46 -13.26
N LEU A 37 12.35 9.45 -14.07
CA LEU A 37 11.34 8.43 -13.84
C LEU A 37 11.97 7.29 -13.01
N THR A 38 12.12 7.52 -11.71
CA THR A 38 12.51 6.51 -10.73
C THR A 38 11.27 5.94 -10.06
N LEU A 39 11.35 4.75 -9.45
CA LEU A 39 10.23 4.17 -8.71
C LEU A 39 9.73 5.11 -7.61
N ASP A 40 10.63 5.75 -6.87
CA ASP A 40 10.30 6.72 -5.82
C ASP A 40 9.52 7.93 -6.37
N ASN A 41 9.95 8.49 -7.51
CA ASN A 41 9.26 9.60 -8.14
C ASN A 41 7.88 9.19 -8.70
N VAL A 42 7.73 7.96 -9.19
CA VAL A 42 6.43 7.42 -9.63
C VAL A 42 5.47 7.28 -8.45
N ILE A 43 5.92 6.71 -7.34
CA ILE A 43 5.14 6.57 -6.11
C ILE A 43 4.64 7.94 -5.63
N LYS A 44 5.54 8.93 -5.55
CA LYS A 44 5.20 10.29 -5.11
C LYS A 44 4.25 11.00 -6.09
N ALA A 45 4.51 10.92 -7.38
CA ALA A 45 3.72 11.59 -8.41
C ALA A 45 2.29 11.05 -8.51
N LEU A 46 2.11 9.74 -8.34
CA LEU A 46 0.81 9.10 -8.43
C LEU A 46 0.04 9.13 -7.11
N GLY A 47 0.69 9.53 -6.00
CA GLY A 47 0.11 9.48 -4.66
C GLY A 47 -0.17 8.05 -4.20
N VAL A 48 0.54 7.08 -4.79
CA VAL A 48 0.48 5.68 -4.36
C VAL A 48 1.24 5.58 -3.06
N ALA A 49 0.76 4.74 -2.17
CA ALA A 49 1.42 4.57 -0.89
C ALA A 49 2.85 4.06 -1.05
N ASP A 50 3.76 4.66 -0.31
CA ASP A 50 5.12 4.18 -0.20
C ASP A 50 5.14 2.77 0.43
N TYR A 51 5.75 1.81 -0.26
CA TYR A 51 5.84 0.43 0.22
C TYR A 51 6.53 0.31 1.58
N ASN A 52 7.53 1.15 1.88
CA ASN A 52 8.17 1.18 3.20
C ASN A 52 7.12 1.50 4.29
N THR A 53 6.29 2.52 4.07
CA THR A 53 5.22 2.87 5.00
C THR A 53 4.21 1.75 5.14
N MET A 54 3.84 1.07 4.04
CA MET A 54 2.90 -0.06 4.07
C MET A 54 3.46 -1.26 4.84
N PHE A 55 4.71 -1.64 4.59
CA PHE A 55 5.35 -2.73 5.32
C PHE A 55 5.54 -2.40 6.80
N ASN A 56 6.00 -1.18 7.12
CA ASN A 56 6.16 -0.75 8.52
C ASN A 56 4.80 -0.73 9.25
N PHE A 57 3.74 -0.30 8.60
CA PHE A 57 2.39 -0.31 9.16
C PHE A 57 1.93 -1.75 9.42
N ASN A 58 2.17 -2.65 8.47
CA ASN A 58 1.85 -4.06 8.59
C ASN A 58 2.63 -4.72 9.74
N GLU A 59 3.91 -4.41 9.90
CA GLU A 59 4.73 -4.89 11.03
C GLU A 59 4.20 -4.38 12.37
N CYS A 60 3.84 -3.11 12.48
CA CYS A 60 3.23 -2.58 13.70
C CYS A 60 1.97 -3.35 14.09
N ILE A 61 1.15 -3.74 13.10
CA ILE A 61 -0.07 -4.54 13.34
C ILE A 61 0.29 -5.97 13.77
N PHE A 62 1.32 -6.59 13.17
CA PHE A 62 1.68 -7.97 13.46
C PHE A 62 2.43 -8.16 14.78
N TYR A 63 3.11 -7.12 15.24
CA TYR A 63 3.79 -7.09 16.53
C TYR A 63 3.00 -6.36 17.62
N ASP A 64 1.71 -6.10 17.40
CA ASP A 64 0.80 -5.44 18.35
C ASP A 64 1.34 -4.08 18.87
N ASN A 65 2.08 -3.37 17.98
CA ASN A 65 2.68 -2.08 18.30
C ASN A 65 1.68 -0.95 18.08
N SER A 66 0.80 -0.74 19.05
CA SER A 66 -0.22 0.30 19.03
C SER A 66 0.34 1.72 18.87
N GLU A 67 1.47 2.02 19.52
CA GLU A 67 2.13 3.33 19.38
C GLU A 67 2.63 3.57 17.96
N GLY A 68 3.23 2.56 17.33
CA GLY A 68 3.68 2.61 15.94
C GLY A 68 2.52 2.85 14.97
N ILE A 69 1.38 2.20 15.19
CA ILE A 69 0.15 2.41 14.40
C ILE A 69 -0.31 3.87 14.49
N ILE A 70 -0.40 4.43 15.71
CA ILE A 70 -0.83 5.81 15.94
C ILE A 70 0.13 6.80 15.25
N ASN A 71 1.44 6.57 15.38
CA ASN A 71 2.46 7.43 14.81
C ASN A 71 2.39 7.43 13.28
N ILE A 72 2.32 6.26 12.63
CA ILE A 72 2.24 6.16 11.17
C ILE A 72 0.97 6.85 10.64
N VAL A 73 -0.20 6.59 11.23
CA VAL A 73 -1.45 7.23 10.81
C VAL A 73 -1.38 8.75 11.00
N THR A 74 -0.74 9.21 12.07
CA THR A 74 -0.56 10.64 12.35
C THR A 74 0.40 11.29 11.35
N ASP A 75 1.50 10.63 11.00
CA ASP A 75 2.49 11.14 10.04
C ASP A 75 1.89 11.21 8.62
N VAL A 76 1.14 10.17 8.21
CA VAL A 76 0.40 10.16 6.95
C VAL A 76 -0.60 11.32 6.90
N PHE A 77 -1.35 11.54 7.97
CA PHE A 77 -2.30 12.66 8.07
C PHE A 77 -1.59 14.02 7.98
N ASN A 78 -0.50 14.21 8.73
CA ASN A 78 0.25 15.46 8.78
C ASN A 78 0.98 15.76 7.46
N SER A 79 1.30 14.74 6.67
CA SER A 79 1.87 14.91 5.32
C SER A 79 0.85 15.38 4.28
N GLY A 80 -0.42 15.52 4.66
CA GLY A 80 -1.50 15.97 3.77
C GLY A 80 -2.08 14.86 2.87
N VAL A 81 -1.72 13.61 3.10
CA VAL A 81 -2.28 12.48 2.37
C VAL A 81 -3.71 12.21 2.84
N ASP A 82 -4.62 12.00 1.91
CA ASP A 82 -5.99 11.58 2.23
C ASP A 82 -5.99 10.19 2.87
N LEU A 83 -6.41 10.11 4.13
CA LEU A 83 -6.44 8.87 4.88
C LEU A 83 -7.40 7.81 4.29
N LYS A 84 -8.46 8.23 3.58
CA LYS A 84 -9.35 7.28 2.86
C LYS A 84 -8.59 6.64 1.70
N LEU A 85 -7.79 7.43 0.99
CA LEU A 85 -6.91 6.94 -0.08
C LEU A 85 -5.82 6.04 0.50
N PHE A 86 -5.23 6.41 1.65
CA PHE A 86 -4.24 5.58 2.33
C PHE A 86 -4.80 4.19 2.68
N ILE A 87 -6.00 4.11 3.27
CA ILE A 87 -6.65 2.82 3.59
C ILE A 87 -7.00 2.04 2.32
N LYS A 88 -7.43 2.71 1.24
CA LYS A 88 -7.67 2.04 -0.04
C LYS A 88 -6.37 1.42 -0.59
N ASN A 89 -5.26 2.15 -0.58
CA ASN A 89 -3.96 1.65 -1.03
C ASN A 89 -3.46 0.52 -0.14
N TYR A 90 -3.67 0.64 1.17
CA TYR A 90 -3.30 -0.40 2.12
C TYR A 90 -4.12 -1.69 1.92
N PHE A 91 -5.40 -1.57 1.60
CA PHE A 91 -6.22 -2.73 1.20
C PHE A 91 -5.65 -3.45 -0.02
N GLU A 92 -5.32 -2.71 -1.10
CA GLU A 92 -4.71 -3.28 -2.31
C GLU A 92 -3.38 -3.97 -1.98
N PHE A 93 -2.56 -3.37 -1.14
CA PHE A 93 -1.31 -3.94 -0.68
C PHE A 93 -1.51 -5.26 0.09
N VAL A 94 -2.43 -5.30 1.06
CA VAL A 94 -2.72 -6.53 1.83
C VAL A 94 -3.37 -7.60 0.96
N LEU A 95 -4.20 -7.21 -0.02
CA LEU A 95 -4.75 -8.12 -1.03
C LEU A 95 -3.62 -8.75 -1.86
N ASP A 96 -2.68 -7.97 -2.35
CA ASP A 96 -1.53 -8.44 -3.10
C ASP A 96 -0.66 -9.41 -2.28
N LEU A 97 -0.43 -9.14 -0.99
CA LEU A 97 0.25 -10.07 -0.10
C LEU A 97 -0.49 -11.42 0.02
N ASN A 98 -1.83 -11.38 0.17
CA ASN A 98 -2.64 -12.61 0.22
C ASN A 98 -2.62 -13.36 -1.12
N ILE A 99 -2.70 -12.66 -2.25
CA ILE A 99 -2.60 -13.28 -3.60
C ILE A 99 -1.25 -13.99 -3.73
N TYR A 100 -0.16 -13.34 -3.35
CA TYR A 100 1.16 -13.96 -3.38
C TYR A 100 1.25 -15.20 -2.50
N CYS A 101 0.73 -15.13 -1.26
CA CYS A 101 0.73 -16.28 -0.35
C CYS A 101 -0.03 -17.50 -0.91
N ILE A 102 -1.07 -17.27 -1.70
CA ILE A 102 -1.87 -18.33 -2.32
C ILE A 102 -1.22 -18.87 -3.60
N THR A 103 -0.73 -17.98 -4.47
CA THR A 103 -0.31 -18.33 -5.82
C THR A 103 1.18 -18.63 -5.96
N ASP A 104 1.99 -18.17 -5.01
CA ASP A 104 3.46 -18.17 -5.10
C ASP A 104 3.98 -17.48 -6.38
N ASN A 105 3.21 -16.50 -6.88
CA ASN A 105 3.49 -15.85 -8.14
C ASN A 105 3.41 -14.32 -8.00
N LEU A 106 4.56 -13.67 -7.96
CA LEU A 106 4.67 -12.21 -7.84
C LEU A 106 4.04 -11.48 -9.05
N SER A 107 3.99 -12.12 -10.23
CA SER A 107 3.39 -11.51 -11.42
C SER A 107 1.88 -11.27 -11.29
N CYS A 108 1.22 -11.95 -10.35
CA CYS A 108 -0.19 -11.73 -10.02
C CYS A 108 -0.42 -10.54 -9.09
N THR A 109 0.64 -9.86 -8.65
CA THR A 109 0.60 -8.74 -7.71
C THR A 109 1.21 -7.47 -8.31
N LYS A 110 0.95 -6.33 -7.67
CA LYS A 110 1.56 -5.04 -8.04
C LYS A 110 2.87 -4.78 -7.28
N ILE A 111 3.21 -5.62 -6.30
CA ILE A 111 4.39 -5.43 -5.45
C ILE A 111 5.68 -5.61 -6.28
N PRO A 112 6.64 -4.67 -6.22
CA PRO A 112 7.92 -4.81 -6.89
C PRO A 112 8.72 -6.00 -6.38
N SER A 113 9.51 -6.63 -7.28
CA SER A 113 10.35 -7.79 -6.95
C SER A 113 11.43 -7.51 -5.89
N THR A 114 11.77 -6.26 -5.67
CA THR A 114 12.69 -5.82 -4.60
C THR A 114 12.22 -6.20 -3.20
N TRP A 115 10.91 -6.49 -3.03
CA TRP A 115 10.31 -6.86 -1.74
C TRP A 115 10.10 -8.36 -1.57
N LEU A 116 10.61 -9.19 -2.49
CA LEU A 116 10.33 -10.63 -2.52
C LEU A 116 10.73 -11.34 -1.22
N ASP A 117 11.91 -11.04 -0.67
CA ASP A 117 12.37 -11.67 0.57
C ASP A 117 11.48 -11.31 1.77
N THR A 118 11.03 -10.06 1.83
CA THR A 118 10.12 -9.59 2.87
C THR A 118 8.77 -10.29 2.79
N ILE A 119 8.17 -10.40 1.59
CA ILE A 119 6.86 -11.06 1.45
C ILE A 119 6.92 -12.57 1.67
N ASN A 120 8.05 -13.22 1.39
CA ASN A 120 8.24 -14.63 1.72
C ASN A 120 8.15 -14.89 3.23
N SER A 121 8.70 -13.98 4.04
CA SER A 121 8.62 -14.09 5.50
C SER A 121 7.17 -14.03 6.02
N TYR A 122 6.30 -13.25 5.39
CA TYR A 122 4.88 -13.20 5.74
C TYR A 122 4.15 -14.50 5.41
N ARG A 123 4.47 -15.11 4.27
CA ARG A 123 3.89 -16.40 3.86
C ARG A 123 4.18 -17.50 4.86
N GLU A 124 5.40 -17.54 5.38
CA GLU A 124 5.86 -18.61 6.27
C GLU A 124 5.32 -18.46 7.71
N SER A 125 5.21 -17.25 8.21
CA SER A 125 4.95 -16.99 9.63
C SER A 125 3.62 -16.33 9.96
N ASN A 126 2.99 -15.61 9.01
CA ASN A 126 1.89 -14.69 9.33
C ASN A 126 0.67 -14.79 8.40
N TRP A 127 0.54 -15.86 7.61
CA TRP A 127 -0.52 -15.93 6.61
C TRP A 127 -1.94 -15.90 7.17
N ASP A 128 -2.20 -16.56 8.30
CA ASP A 128 -3.53 -16.55 8.91
C ASP A 128 -3.91 -15.14 9.39
N ARG A 129 -2.95 -14.42 9.95
CA ARG A 129 -3.16 -13.02 10.35
C ARG A 129 -3.37 -12.09 9.15
N LEU A 130 -2.69 -12.34 8.02
CA LEU A 130 -2.95 -11.61 6.77
C LEU A 130 -4.38 -11.81 6.25
N LYS A 131 -4.94 -13.01 6.34
CA LYS A 131 -6.34 -13.27 5.96
C LYS A 131 -7.33 -12.53 6.87
N GLN A 132 -7.08 -12.53 8.17
CA GLN A 132 -7.89 -11.79 9.15
C GLN A 132 -7.81 -10.28 8.88
N LEU A 133 -6.60 -9.78 8.62
CA LEU A 133 -6.37 -8.38 8.29
C LEU A 133 -7.07 -7.96 6.99
N LEU A 134 -7.05 -8.80 5.95
CA LEU A 134 -7.76 -8.53 4.71
C LEU A 134 -9.28 -8.40 4.94
N LYS A 135 -9.88 -9.29 5.73
CA LYS A 135 -11.29 -9.20 6.11
C LYS A 135 -11.59 -7.91 6.87
N PHE A 136 -10.77 -7.61 7.88
CA PHE A 136 -10.89 -6.41 8.70
C PHE A 136 -10.84 -5.13 7.86
N ILE A 137 -9.87 -5.01 6.94
CA ILE A 137 -9.74 -3.81 6.10
C ILE A 137 -10.89 -3.70 5.10
N THR A 138 -11.44 -4.82 4.62
CA THR A 138 -12.62 -4.83 3.75
C THR A 138 -13.81 -4.18 4.46
N ASP A 139 -14.03 -4.52 5.73
CA ASP A 139 -15.10 -3.92 6.55
C ASP A 139 -14.80 -2.44 6.82
N LEU A 140 -13.55 -2.10 7.18
CA LEU A 140 -13.14 -0.72 7.41
C LEU A 140 -13.33 0.17 6.16
N GLN A 141 -13.06 -0.35 4.95
CA GLN A 141 -13.28 0.40 3.71
C GLN A 141 -14.76 0.80 3.50
N SER A 142 -15.69 -0.04 3.91
CA SER A 142 -17.10 0.27 3.79
C SER A 142 -17.54 1.35 4.79
N GLU A 143 -16.99 1.33 6.00
CA GLU A 143 -17.32 2.28 7.06
C GLU A 143 -16.69 3.66 6.83
N ILE A 144 -15.41 3.70 6.40
CA ILE A 144 -14.64 4.95 6.31
C ILE A 144 -15.21 5.93 5.27
N LYS A 145 -15.98 5.45 4.30
CA LYS A 145 -16.58 6.29 3.25
C LYS A 145 -17.48 7.37 3.83
N TRP A 146 -18.19 7.07 4.93
CA TRP A 146 -19.24 7.90 5.52
C TRP A 146 -18.76 8.75 6.70
N VAL A 147 -17.51 8.61 7.13
CA VAL A 147 -16.97 9.26 8.32
C VAL A 147 -16.30 10.59 7.98
N GLN A 148 -16.63 11.63 8.77
CA GLN A 148 -16.02 12.95 8.62
C GLN A 148 -14.57 13.01 9.18
N ASN A 149 -14.30 12.25 10.25
CA ASN A 149 -12.96 12.16 10.85
C ASN A 149 -12.37 10.75 10.68
N PRO A 150 -11.77 10.45 9.51
CA PRO A 150 -11.21 9.14 9.24
C PRO A 150 -10.05 8.76 10.16
N LYS A 151 -9.26 9.74 10.66
CA LYS A 151 -8.12 9.48 11.54
C LYS A 151 -8.51 8.74 12.82
N SER A 152 -9.51 9.25 13.52
CA SER A 152 -9.97 8.64 14.79
C SER A 152 -10.56 7.25 14.56
N LEU A 153 -11.31 7.06 13.48
CA LEU A 153 -11.88 5.75 13.14
C LEU A 153 -10.77 4.73 12.85
N ILE A 154 -9.78 5.10 12.03
CA ILE A 154 -8.66 4.21 11.67
C ILE A 154 -7.92 3.79 12.92
N ILE A 155 -7.50 4.75 13.76
CA ILE A 155 -6.77 4.46 14.99
C ILE A 155 -7.59 3.54 15.89
N ALA A 156 -8.84 3.86 16.17
CA ALA A 156 -9.70 3.07 17.05
C ALA A 156 -9.88 1.63 16.53
N LYS A 157 -10.14 1.48 15.24
CA LYS A 157 -10.34 0.16 14.61
C LYS A 157 -9.08 -0.71 14.66
N PHE A 158 -7.91 -0.14 14.32
CA PHE A 158 -6.67 -0.90 14.39
C PHE A 158 -6.24 -1.23 15.83
N MET A 159 -6.50 -0.33 16.80
CA MET A 159 -6.27 -0.61 18.21
C MET A 159 -7.07 -1.84 18.67
N LEU A 160 -8.37 -1.92 18.32
CA LEU A 160 -9.19 -3.07 18.64
C LEU A 160 -8.73 -4.35 17.94
N PHE A 161 -8.28 -4.25 16.69
CA PHE A 161 -7.80 -5.40 15.92
C PHE A 161 -6.53 -6.03 16.51
N VAL A 162 -5.62 -5.22 17.06
CA VAL A 162 -4.36 -5.74 17.64
C VAL A 162 -4.54 -6.25 19.07
N GLU A 163 -5.65 -5.92 19.75
CA GLU A 163 -5.96 -6.43 21.10
C GLU A 163 -6.74 -7.77 21.08
N GLU A 164 -7.25 -8.19 19.90
CA GLU A 164 -7.91 -9.48 19.70
C GLU A 164 -6.89 -10.63 19.48
#